data_3d5c1ab5fa296e1ddc051165e905b1ac
#
_entry.id   3d5c1ab5fa296e1ddc051165e905b1ac
#
_cell.length_a   1.000
_cell.length_b   1.000
_cell.length_c   1.000
_cell.angle_alpha   90.00
_cell.angle_beta   90.00
_cell.angle_gamma   90.00
#
_symmetry.space_group_name_H-M   'P 1'
#
loop_
_entity.id
_entity.type
_entity.pdbx_description
1 polymer ?
#
loop_
_entity_poly.entity_id
_entity_poly.type
_entity_poly.pdbx_seq_one_letter_code
_entity_poly.pdbx_strand_id
1 'polypeptide(L)'
;MMTPNPDANAAYAKLHVLLVDDDEFLLEIMKVTLRDLGVSSILLAKNGFEGLNTFRQATIRPNLIICDLCMPQLGGMELLSHLALDGCKADILIISGHNLIPPVDNHWALANYNGPILNLAEKIARIQGLKVHASFEKPITREKIIEMLDLVVTFNAPPPAIQASK
;
A
#
# COMPACT_ATOMS: atom_id res chain seq x y z
N MET A 1 -10.76 1.93 -23.61
CA MET A 1 -10.10 2.77 -22.60
C MET A 1 -11.15 3.20 -21.58
N MET A 2 -11.08 2.69 -20.37
CA MET A 2 -11.89 3.23 -19.29
C MET A 2 -11.34 4.62 -18.93
N THR A 3 -12.10 5.66 -19.23
CA THR A 3 -11.82 6.99 -18.70
C THR A 3 -12.19 6.97 -17.22
N PRO A 4 -11.32 7.42 -16.32
CA PRO A 4 -11.67 7.50 -14.91
C PRO A 4 -12.89 8.40 -14.73
N ASN A 5 -13.78 7.99 -13.84
CA ASN A 5 -14.92 8.81 -13.43
C ASN A 5 -14.39 10.16 -12.90
N PRO A 6 -14.90 11.33 -13.34
CA PRO A 6 -14.46 12.63 -12.84
C PRO A 6 -14.51 12.77 -11.31
N ASP A 7 -15.43 12.07 -10.64
CA ASP A 7 -15.50 12.05 -9.18
C ASP A 7 -14.34 11.25 -8.55
N ALA A 8 -13.81 10.23 -9.25
CA ALA A 8 -12.66 9.46 -8.80
C ALA A 8 -11.38 10.31 -8.82
N ASN A 9 -11.16 11.12 -9.86
CA ASN A 9 -9.99 12.02 -9.94
C ASN A 9 -9.93 13.01 -8.76
N ALA A 10 -11.06 13.56 -8.34
CA ALA A 10 -11.13 14.45 -7.18
C ALA A 10 -10.81 13.73 -5.87
N ALA A 11 -11.14 12.43 -5.77
CA ALA A 11 -10.81 11.62 -4.61
C ALA A 11 -9.32 11.22 -4.61
N TYR A 12 -8.77 10.84 -5.77
CA TYR A 12 -7.35 10.50 -5.91
C TYR A 12 -6.43 11.69 -5.62
N ALA A 13 -6.85 12.92 -5.95
CA ALA A 13 -6.08 14.14 -5.66
C ALA A 13 -5.83 14.37 -4.15
N LYS A 14 -6.60 13.74 -3.27
CA LYS A 14 -6.44 13.81 -1.81
C LYS A 14 -5.45 12.77 -1.27
N LEU A 15 -4.97 11.88 -2.13
CA LEU A 15 -4.02 10.85 -1.73
C LEU A 15 -2.60 11.41 -1.69
N HIS A 16 -1.92 11.14 -0.58
CA HIS A 16 -0.49 11.35 -0.38
C HIS A 16 0.15 9.96 -0.31
N VAL A 17 0.73 9.53 -1.41
CA VAL A 17 1.17 8.14 -1.60
C VAL A 17 2.65 8.00 -1.30
N LEU A 18 3.01 7.00 -0.51
CA LEU A 18 4.38 6.50 -0.38
C LEU A 18 4.47 5.14 -1.08
N LEU A 19 5.29 5.06 -2.12
CA LEU A 19 5.62 3.81 -2.81
C LEU A 19 6.95 3.29 -2.26
N VAL A 20 6.99 2.01 -1.87
CA VAL A 20 8.21 1.36 -1.37
C VAL A 20 8.42 0.06 -2.12
N ASP A 21 9.45 0.01 -2.95
CA ASP A 21 9.81 -1.15 -3.79
C ASP A 21 11.30 -1.02 -4.18
N ASP A 22 12.04 -2.11 -4.25
CA ASP A 22 13.45 -2.07 -4.69
C ASP A 22 13.60 -2.07 -6.22
N ASP A 23 12.53 -2.33 -6.95
CA ASP A 23 12.48 -2.18 -8.40
C ASP A 23 12.22 -0.71 -8.79
N GLU A 24 13.32 0.02 -9.07
CA GLU A 24 13.26 1.44 -9.46
C GLU A 24 12.42 1.67 -10.73
N PHE A 25 12.41 0.71 -11.66
CA PHE A 25 11.63 0.82 -12.89
C PHE A 25 10.13 0.72 -12.58
N LEU A 26 9.73 -0.20 -11.72
CA LEU A 26 8.36 -0.31 -11.26
C LEU A 26 7.91 0.94 -10.48
N LEU A 27 8.77 1.49 -9.61
CA LEU A 27 8.49 2.73 -8.89
C LEU A 27 8.19 3.89 -9.87
N GLU A 28 8.99 4.06 -10.93
CA GLU A 28 8.76 5.13 -11.91
C GLU A 28 7.48 4.89 -12.73
N ILE A 29 7.20 3.66 -13.15
CA ILE A 29 5.94 3.32 -13.84
C ILE A 29 4.74 3.61 -12.95
N MET A 30 4.75 3.17 -11.71
CA MET A 30 3.66 3.41 -10.77
C MET A 30 3.48 4.90 -10.51
N LYS A 31 4.56 5.64 -10.32
CA LYS A 31 4.53 7.10 -10.13
C LYS A 31 3.90 7.83 -11.30
N VAL A 32 4.32 7.52 -12.54
CA VAL A 32 3.73 8.12 -13.76
C VAL A 32 2.25 7.79 -13.84
N THR A 33 1.89 6.53 -13.63
CA THR A 33 0.49 6.09 -13.67
C THR A 33 -0.36 6.78 -12.61
N LEU A 34 0.11 6.88 -11.38
CA LEU A 34 -0.59 7.58 -10.30
C LEU A 34 -0.79 9.07 -10.60
N ARG A 35 0.21 9.73 -11.18
CA ARG A 35 0.09 11.13 -11.62
C ARG A 35 -0.95 11.30 -12.71
N ASP A 36 -0.95 10.42 -13.70
CA ASP A 36 -1.95 10.42 -14.79
C ASP A 36 -3.38 10.22 -14.24
N LEU A 37 -3.52 9.51 -13.14
CA LEU A 37 -4.79 9.29 -12.46
C LEU A 37 -5.18 10.43 -11.50
N GLY A 38 -4.35 11.47 -11.37
CA GLY A 38 -4.66 12.66 -10.58
C GLY A 38 -4.04 12.69 -9.18
N VAL A 39 -3.24 11.71 -8.79
CA VAL A 39 -2.52 11.75 -7.51
C VAL A 39 -1.40 12.79 -7.59
N SER A 40 -1.46 13.82 -6.75
CA SER A 40 -0.52 14.95 -6.81
C SER A 40 0.72 14.76 -5.93
N SER A 41 0.60 14.01 -4.82
CA SER A 41 1.67 13.82 -3.84
C SER A 41 2.14 12.37 -3.82
N ILE A 42 3.34 12.11 -4.32
CA ILE A 42 3.92 10.78 -4.43
C ILE A 42 5.36 10.82 -3.93
N LEU A 43 5.65 10.03 -2.91
CA LEU A 43 6.98 9.80 -2.35
C LEU A 43 7.44 8.40 -2.75
N LEU A 44 8.72 8.26 -3.04
CA LEU A 44 9.33 6.99 -3.43
C LEU A 44 10.39 6.58 -2.41
N ALA A 45 10.51 5.28 -2.19
CA ALA A 45 11.58 4.69 -1.40
C ALA A 45 11.99 3.34 -1.99
N LYS A 46 13.28 3.04 -2.03
CA LYS A 46 13.85 1.86 -2.68
C LYS A 46 14.06 0.67 -1.75
N ASN A 47 13.75 0.82 -0.49
CA ASN A 47 13.81 -0.23 0.52
C ASN A 47 13.01 0.21 1.76
N GLY A 48 12.82 -0.72 2.70
CA GLY A 48 12.06 -0.42 3.90
C GLY A 48 12.68 0.63 4.80
N PHE A 49 14.02 0.74 4.83
CA PHE A 49 14.72 1.75 5.63
C PHE A 49 14.44 3.17 5.08
N GLU A 50 14.58 3.36 3.76
CA GLU A 50 14.18 4.61 3.11
C GLU A 50 12.70 4.91 3.31
N GLY A 51 11.84 3.89 3.16
CA GLY A 51 10.39 4.00 3.37
C GLY A 51 10.05 4.53 4.75
N LEU A 52 10.67 3.96 5.78
CA LEU A 52 10.47 4.37 7.17
C LEU A 52 10.95 5.81 7.42
N ASN A 53 12.15 6.14 6.92
CA ASN A 53 12.69 7.49 7.05
C ASN A 53 11.84 8.52 6.30
N THR A 54 11.43 8.21 5.07
CA THR A 54 10.55 9.06 4.27
C THR A 54 9.22 9.29 4.97
N PHE A 55 8.62 8.24 5.52
CA PHE A 55 7.38 8.35 6.31
C PHE A 55 7.56 9.28 7.53
N ARG A 56 8.65 9.12 8.27
CA ARG A 56 8.92 9.92 9.49
C ARG A 56 9.21 11.38 9.21
N GLN A 57 9.91 11.67 8.10
CA GLN A 57 10.39 13.02 7.76
C GLN A 57 9.43 13.79 6.85
N ALA A 58 8.41 13.14 6.29
CA ALA A 58 7.47 13.78 5.38
C ALA A 58 6.76 14.97 6.04
N THR A 59 6.82 16.14 5.40
CA THR A 59 6.10 17.34 5.84
C THR A 59 4.59 17.11 5.84
N ILE A 60 4.10 16.43 4.80
CA ILE A 60 2.72 15.94 4.73
C ILE A 60 2.80 14.42 4.84
N ARG A 61 2.26 13.86 5.92
CA ARG A 61 2.27 12.42 6.15
C ARG A 61 1.54 11.69 5.02
N PRO A 62 2.13 10.63 4.47
CA PRO A 62 1.40 9.74 3.57
C PRO A 62 0.12 9.22 4.23
N ASN A 63 -0.98 9.25 3.48
CA ASN A 63 -2.24 8.62 3.88
C ASN A 63 -2.51 7.31 3.15
N LEU A 64 -1.66 6.98 2.15
CA LEU A 64 -1.62 5.69 1.49
C LEU A 64 -0.18 5.22 1.35
N ILE A 65 0.10 3.98 1.74
CA ILE A 65 1.40 3.33 1.57
C ILE A 65 1.18 2.08 0.70
N ILE A 66 1.94 1.97 -0.39
CA ILE A 66 2.00 0.77 -1.23
C ILE A 66 3.39 0.19 -1.06
N CYS A 67 3.49 -1.00 -0.50
CA CYS A 67 4.75 -1.59 -0.04
C CYS A 67 4.97 -2.97 -0.64
N ASP A 68 6.14 -3.20 -1.25
CA ASP A 68 6.61 -4.55 -1.56
C ASP A 68 7.05 -5.28 -0.28
N LEU A 69 6.77 -6.58 -0.22
CA LEU A 69 7.23 -7.43 0.88
C LEU A 69 8.69 -7.86 0.74
N CYS A 70 9.13 -8.12 -0.48
CA CYS A 70 10.42 -8.75 -0.75
C CYS A 70 11.45 -7.72 -1.22
N MET A 71 12.08 -7.05 -0.29
CA MET A 71 13.13 -6.07 -0.54
C MET A 71 14.40 -6.41 0.23
N PRO A 72 15.59 -6.04 -0.28
CA PRO A 72 16.85 -6.16 0.46
C PRO A 72 16.91 -5.16 1.62
N GLN A 73 17.79 -5.38 2.57
CA GLN A 73 18.01 -4.61 3.80
C GLN A 73 16.82 -4.72 4.75
N LEU A 74 15.98 -3.69 4.88
CA LEU A 74 14.75 -3.75 5.64
C LEU A 74 13.62 -4.21 4.72
N GLY A 75 13.11 -5.43 4.93
CA GLY A 75 12.00 -5.99 4.15
C GLY A 75 10.65 -5.34 4.47
N GLY A 76 9.64 -5.62 3.63
CA GLY A 76 8.31 -5.04 3.80
C GLY A 76 7.65 -5.40 5.13
N MET A 77 7.81 -6.63 5.62
CA MET A 77 7.25 -7.03 6.93
C MET A 77 7.86 -6.25 8.09
N GLU A 78 9.17 -6.03 8.05
CA GLU A 78 9.86 -5.24 9.06
C GLU A 78 9.45 -3.78 9.00
N LEU A 79 9.33 -3.21 7.78
CA LEU A 79 8.79 -1.87 7.58
C LEU A 79 7.39 -1.73 8.19
N LEU A 80 6.48 -2.66 7.89
CA LEU A 80 5.12 -2.65 8.43
C LEU A 80 5.12 -2.71 9.96
N SER A 81 5.99 -3.53 10.56
CA SER A 81 6.11 -3.61 12.02
C SER A 81 6.60 -2.29 12.62
N HIS A 82 7.57 -1.62 12.00
CA HIS A 82 8.01 -0.30 12.45
C HIS A 82 6.94 0.78 12.28
N LEU A 83 6.20 0.77 11.17
CA LEU A 83 5.07 1.67 10.96
C LEU A 83 3.99 1.48 12.01
N ALA A 84 3.72 0.24 12.43
CA ALA A 84 2.78 -0.04 13.50
C ALA A 84 3.26 0.54 14.84
N LEU A 85 4.55 0.37 15.18
CA LEU A 85 5.15 0.95 16.38
C LEU A 85 5.10 2.50 16.37
N ASP A 86 5.25 3.11 15.19
CA ASP A 86 5.13 4.56 15.01
C ASP A 86 3.67 5.05 15.01
N GLY A 87 2.70 4.16 15.20
CA GLY A 87 1.27 4.49 15.23
C GLY A 87 0.73 4.94 13.87
N CYS A 88 1.23 4.41 12.77
CA CYS A 88 0.80 4.73 11.42
C CYS A 88 -0.72 4.60 11.25
N LYS A 89 -1.35 5.61 10.67
CA LYS A 89 -2.79 5.65 10.37
C LYS A 89 -3.10 5.62 8.88
N ALA A 90 -2.06 5.55 8.05
CA ALA A 90 -2.22 5.43 6.60
C ALA A 90 -2.94 4.12 6.23
N ASP A 91 -3.65 4.18 5.14
CA ASP A 91 -4.14 2.99 4.46
C ASP A 91 -2.95 2.26 3.82
N ILE A 92 -2.94 0.93 3.87
CA ILE A 92 -1.82 0.13 3.38
C ILE A 92 -2.31 -0.88 2.34
N LEU A 93 -1.59 -0.91 1.23
CA LEU A 93 -1.66 -1.93 0.21
C LEU A 93 -0.32 -2.66 0.14
N ILE A 94 -0.38 -3.97 0.08
CA ILE A 94 0.82 -4.81 0.00
C ILE A 94 0.95 -5.32 -1.42
N ILE A 95 2.15 -5.26 -1.98
CA ILE A 95 2.47 -5.89 -3.27
C ILE A 95 3.59 -6.90 -3.08
N SER A 96 3.62 -7.96 -3.87
CA SER A 96 4.74 -8.89 -3.88
C SER A 96 4.81 -9.70 -5.17
N GLY A 97 6.00 -10.17 -5.51
CA GLY A 97 6.21 -11.16 -6.56
C GLY A 97 5.68 -12.54 -6.16
N HIS A 98 5.52 -13.42 -7.15
CA HIS A 98 5.04 -14.79 -6.93
C HIS A 98 5.93 -15.55 -5.95
N ASN A 99 5.31 -16.15 -4.93
CA ASN A 99 5.86 -17.19 -4.04
C ASN A 99 7.22 -16.94 -3.38
N LEU A 100 7.64 -15.69 -3.27
CA LEU A 100 8.85 -15.38 -2.52
C LEU A 100 8.52 -15.35 -1.04
N ILE A 101 9.10 -16.26 -0.29
CA ILE A 101 9.09 -16.23 1.17
C ILE A 101 9.96 -15.03 1.56
N PRO A 102 9.42 -13.97 2.18
CA PRO A 102 10.26 -12.90 2.68
C PRO A 102 11.24 -13.49 3.70
N PRO A 103 12.50 -13.01 3.74
CA PRO A 103 13.42 -13.42 4.78
C PRO A 103 12.88 -12.92 6.13
N VAL A 104 12.25 -13.83 6.86
CA VAL A 104 11.79 -13.57 8.23
C VAL A 104 12.62 -14.41 9.16
N ASP A 105 13.26 -13.80 10.13
CA ASP A 105 14.04 -14.50 11.16
C ASP A 105 13.17 -15.40 12.06
N ASN A 106 11.85 -15.31 11.93
CA ASN A 106 10.88 -16.04 12.73
C ASN A 106 10.25 -17.20 11.95
N HIS A 107 11.00 -18.26 11.74
CA HIS A 107 10.53 -19.48 11.05
C HIS A 107 9.29 -20.15 11.68
N TRP A 108 9.01 -19.90 12.95
CA TRP A 108 7.88 -20.55 13.66
C TRP A 108 6.50 -20.09 13.15
N ALA A 109 6.39 -18.83 12.71
CA ALA A 109 5.13 -18.29 12.19
C ALA A 109 4.75 -18.88 10.82
N LEU A 110 5.76 -19.34 10.06
CA LEU A 110 5.57 -19.92 8.72
C LEU A 110 5.48 -21.45 8.75
N ALA A 111 5.97 -22.11 9.78
CA ALA A 111 6.10 -23.56 9.83
C ALA A 111 4.76 -24.33 9.72
N ASN A 112 3.63 -23.69 10.02
CA ASN A 112 2.30 -24.30 9.99
C ASN A 112 1.32 -23.52 9.06
N TYR A 113 1.82 -22.62 8.20
CA TYR A 113 0.97 -21.83 7.33
C TYR A 113 0.92 -22.43 5.93
N ASN A 114 -0.25 -22.92 5.51
CA ASN A 114 -0.49 -23.55 4.20
C ASN A 114 -1.16 -22.60 3.19
N GLY A 115 -1.21 -21.29 3.49
CA GLY A 115 -1.86 -20.30 2.64
C GLY A 115 -0.86 -19.42 1.87
N PRO A 116 -1.34 -18.57 0.95
CA PRO A 116 -0.49 -17.58 0.30
C PRO A 116 0.16 -16.63 1.30
N ILE A 117 1.46 -16.38 1.12
CA ILE A 117 2.25 -15.55 2.05
C ILE A 117 1.71 -14.13 2.18
N LEU A 118 1.14 -13.58 1.10
CA LEU A 118 0.47 -12.28 1.12
C LEU A 118 -0.65 -12.22 2.15
N ASN A 119 -1.48 -13.27 2.24
CA ASN A 119 -2.56 -13.33 3.22
C ASN A 119 -2.04 -13.38 4.67
N LEU A 120 -0.89 -14.03 4.89
CA LEU A 120 -0.25 -14.04 6.20
C LEU A 120 0.28 -12.66 6.57
N ALA A 121 0.94 -11.99 5.63
CA ALA A 121 1.45 -10.64 5.81
C ALA A 121 0.33 -9.64 6.15
N GLU A 122 -0.79 -9.68 5.44
CA GLU A 122 -1.97 -8.88 5.76
C GLU A 122 -2.47 -9.12 7.18
N LYS A 123 -2.62 -10.40 7.56
CA LYS A 123 -3.12 -10.76 8.89
C LYS A 123 -2.21 -10.25 9.99
N ILE A 124 -0.88 -10.44 9.85
CA ILE A 124 0.09 -9.96 10.84
C ILE A 124 0.02 -8.43 10.96
N ALA A 125 0.03 -7.72 9.85
CA ALA A 125 -0.02 -6.26 9.85
C ALA A 125 -1.33 -5.72 10.47
N ARG A 126 -2.48 -6.36 10.19
CA ARG A 126 -3.76 -6.01 10.83
C ARG A 126 -3.77 -6.28 12.33
N ILE A 127 -3.19 -7.39 12.79
CA ILE A 127 -3.03 -7.68 14.22
C ILE A 127 -2.16 -6.62 14.90
N GLN A 128 -1.18 -6.08 14.21
CA GLN A 128 -0.35 -4.98 14.71
C GLN A 128 -1.05 -3.61 14.70
N GLY A 129 -2.30 -3.54 14.25
CA GLY A 129 -3.12 -2.33 14.26
C GLY A 129 -3.02 -1.47 13.01
N LEU A 130 -2.42 -1.97 11.92
CA LEU A 130 -2.36 -1.28 10.65
C LEU A 130 -3.65 -1.44 9.84
N LYS A 131 -3.99 -0.42 9.05
CA LYS A 131 -5.13 -0.43 8.12
C LYS A 131 -4.73 -1.06 6.78
N VAL A 132 -4.57 -2.37 6.73
CA VAL A 132 -4.28 -3.09 5.49
C VAL A 132 -5.57 -3.41 4.76
N HIS A 133 -5.74 -2.91 3.53
CA HIS A 133 -6.94 -3.14 2.72
C HIS A 133 -6.84 -4.43 1.91
N ALA A 134 -5.76 -4.59 1.18
CA ALA A 134 -5.55 -5.76 0.33
C ALA A 134 -4.06 -5.98 0.02
N SER A 135 -3.77 -7.13 -0.57
CA SER A 135 -2.51 -7.45 -1.19
C SER A 135 -2.70 -7.79 -2.67
N PHE A 136 -1.69 -7.46 -3.47
CA PHE A 136 -1.70 -7.65 -4.91
C PHE A 136 -0.43 -8.36 -5.36
N GLU A 137 -0.60 -9.31 -6.28
CA GLU A 137 0.54 -9.98 -6.90
C GLU A 137 1.07 -9.17 -8.09
N LYS A 138 2.39 -9.08 -8.20
CA LYS A 138 3.07 -8.56 -9.40
C LYS A 138 2.81 -9.52 -10.59
N PRO A 139 2.71 -9.04 -11.83
CA PRO A 139 2.99 -7.67 -12.28
C PRO A 139 1.88 -6.68 -11.93
N ILE A 140 2.28 -5.44 -11.62
CA ILE A 140 1.36 -4.34 -11.32
C ILE A 140 1.05 -3.60 -12.63
N THR A 141 -0.17 -3.77 -13.12
CA THR A 141 -0.68 -3.10 -14.33
C THR A 141 -1.41 -1.81 -13.98
N ARG A 142 -1.72 -0.99 -14.99
CA ARG A 142 -2.52 0.24 -14.80
C ARG A 142 -3.89 -0.09 -14.19
N GLU A 143 -4.52 -1.17 -14.64
CA GLU A 143 -5.83 -1.62 -14.15
C GLU A 143 -5.77 -1.98 -12.67
N LYS A 144 -4.70 -2.69 -12.25
CA LYS A 144 -4.47 -2.99 -10.83
C LYS A 144 -4.25 -1.73 -10.00
N ILE A 145 -3.55 -0.72 -10.53
CA ILE A 145 -3.37 0.55 -9.83
C ILE A 145 -4.72 1.25 -9.63
N ILE A 146 -5.58 1.26 -10.66
CA ILE A 146 -6.93 1.80 -10.54
C ILE A 146 -7.74 1.03 -9.47
N GLU A 147 -7.72 -0.29 -9.51
CA GLU A 147 -8.36 -1.14 -8.50
C GLU A 147 -7.87 -0.82 -7.07
N MET A 148 -6.56 -0.66 -6.90
CA MET A 148 -5.94 -0.27 -5.62
C MET A 148 -6.48 1.07 -5.11
N LEU A 149 -6.54 2.08 -5.97
CA LEU A 149 -7.02 3.42 -5.59
C LEU A 149 -8.51 3.41 -5.29
N ASP A 150 -9.30 2.76 -6.12
CA ASP A 150 -10.76 2.64 -5.93
C ASP A 150 -11.10 1.95 -4.62
N LEU A 151 -10.38 0.89 -4.28
CA LEU A 151 -10.55 0.19 -3.01
C LEU A 151 -10.35 1.12 -1.81
N VAL A 152 -9.26 1.90 -1.81
CA VAL A 152 -8.94 2.82 -0.72
C VAL A 152 -9.95 3.97 -0.63
N VAL A 153 -10.31 4.56 -1.76
CA VAL A 153 -11.26 5.69 -1.82
C VAL A 153 -12.66 5.25 -1.40
N THR A 154 -13.13 4.08 -1.87
CA THR A 154 -14.45 3.55 -1.53
C THR A 154 -14.54 3.24 -0.04
N PHE A 155 -13.47 2.69 0.54
CA PHE A 155 -13.45 2.36 1.97
C PHE A 155 -13.48 3.60 2.86
N ASN A 156 -12.88 4.70 2.41
CA ASN A 156 -12.83 5.97 3.14
C ASN A 156 -14.00 6.92 2.78
N ALA A 157 -14.91 6.52 1.88
CA ALA A 157 -16.09 7.31 1.55
C ALA A 157 -17.01 7.46 2.77
N PRO A 158 -17.58 8.64 3.02
CA PRO A 158 -18.58 8.79 4.06
C PRO A 158 -19.81 7.90 3.70
N PRO A 159 -20.49 7.31 4.70
CA PRO A 159 -21.68 6.53 4.43
C PRO A 159 -22.72 7.39 3.68
N PRO A 160 -23.49 6.80 2.76
CA PRO A 160 -24.52 7.53 2.01
C PRO A 160 -25.47 8.22 3.01
N ALA A 161 -25.74 9.51 2.78
CA ALA A 161 -26.69 10.25 3.60
C ALA A 161 -28.04 9.52 3.59
N ILE A 162 -28.49 9.09 4.77
CA ILE A 162 -29.82 8.50 4.94
C ILE A 162 -30.80 9.60 4.58
N GLN A 163 -31.42 9.50 3.40
CA GLN A 163 -32.55 10.37 3.07
C GLN A 163 -33.67 10.03 4.05
N ALA A 164 -33.91 10.92 5.01
CA ALA A 164 -35.07 10.82 5.88
C ALA A 164 -36.31 10.95 4.99
N SER A 165 -36.99 9.83 4.77
CA SER A 165 -38.31 9.81 4.14
C SER A 165 -39.26 10.65 5.00
N LYS A 166 -39.80 11.72 4.39
CA LYS A 166 -40.88 12.49 4.94
C LYS A 166 -42.20 11.73 4.81
#